data_b8aa7711303ab50f02ddaad954abe19c
#
_entry.id   b8aa7711303ab50f02ddaad954abe19c
#
_cell.length_a   1.000
_cell.length_b   1.000
_cell.length_c   1.000
_cell.angle_alpha   90.00
_cell.angle_beta   90.00
_cell.angle_gamma   90.00
#
_symmetry.space_group_name_H-M   'P 1'
#
loop_
_entity.id
_entity.type
_entity.pdbx_description
1 polymer ?
#
loop_
_entity_poly.entity_id
_entity_poly.type
_entity_poly.pdbx_seq_one_letter_code
_entity_poly.pdbx_strand_id
1 'polypeptide(L)' 'MKNRLKELRDQHGMSQEKLAELSGISRATLSKIENNEEVNVNTRTIAKLADVFGVKPSEIFLM' A
#
# COMPACT_ATOMS: atom_id res chain seq x y z
N MET A 1 -12.11 -2.47 -1.60
CA MET A 1 -11.31 -3.49 -0.90
C MET A 1 -10.76 -2.90 0.38
N LYS A 2 -11.02 -3.54 1.50
CA LYS A 2 -10.45 -3.11 2.78
C LYS A 2 -8.98 -3.46 2.85
N ASN A 3 -8.19 -2.54 3.40
CA ASN A 3 -6.77 -2.79 3.54
C ASN A 3 -6.20 -2.02 4.74
N ARG A 4 -5.01 -2.40 5.15
CA ARG A 4 -4.31 -1.79 6.28
C ARG A 4 -3.11 -0.97 5.83
N LEU A 5 -3.11 -0.50 4.60
CA LEU A 5 -1.95 0.19 4.04
C LEU A 5 -1.60 1.45 4.84
N LYS A 6 -2.59 2.29 5.09
CA LYS A 6 -2.36 3.52 5.86
C LYS A 6 -1.89 3.21 7.28
N GLU A 7 -2.49 2.20 7.90
CA GLU A 7 -2.12 1.78 9.24
C GLU A 7 -0.66 1.32 9.29
N LEU A 8 -0.25 0.49 8.35
CA LEU A 8 1.13 0.01 8.29
C LEU A 8 2.10 1.17 8.03
N ARG A 9 1.73 2.07 7.13
CA ARG A 9 2.55 3.24 6.84
C ARG A 9 2.74 4.08 8.09
N ASP A 10 1.67 4.33 8.83
CA ASP A 10 1.72 5.11 10.06
C ASP A 10 2.56 4.41 11.13
N GLN A 11 2.45 3.09 11.24
CA GLN A 11 3.24 2.31 12.19
C GLN A 11 4.73 2.41 11.89
N HIS A 12 5.09 2.56 10.62
CA HIS A 12 6.48 2.68 10.19
C HIS A 12 6.94 4.14 10.13
N GLY A 13 6.10 5.08 10.56
CA GLY A 13 6.43 6.50 10.53
C GLY A 13 6.69 7.02 9.12
N MET A 14 5.98 6.49 8.15
CA MET A 14 6.25 6.71 6.74
C MET A 14 5.16 7.59 6.10
N SER A 15 5.59 8.62 5.34
CA SER A 15 4.66 9.44 4.57
C SER A 15 4.25 8.71 3.30
N GLN A 16 3.14 9.15 2.67
CA GLN A 16 2.75 8.64 1.36
C GLN A 16 3.85 8.87 0.33
N GLU A 17 4.51 10.02 0.41
CA GLU A 17 5.59 10.35 -0.51
C GLU A 17 6.74 9.35 -0.38
N LYS A 18 7.12 9.03 0.85
CA LYS A 18 8.19 8.05 1.09
C LYS A 18 7.78 6.67 0.59
N LEU A 19 6.55 6.26 0.85
CA LEU A 19 6.06 4.97 0.38
C LEU A 19 6.04 4.92 -1.15
N ALA A 20 5.64 6.02 -1.81
CA ALA A 20 5.67 6.09 -3.27
C ALA A 20 7.09 5.91 -3.79
N GLU A 21 8.05 6.56 -3.16
CA GLU A 21 9.45 6.45 -3.54
C GLU A 21 9.97 5.02 -3.41
N LEU A 22 9.69 4.38 -2.28
CA LEU A 22 10.19 3.04 -2.00
C LEU A 22 9.50 1.96 -2.84
N SER A 23 8.22 2.13 -3.11
CA SER A 23 7.44 1.12 -3.82
C SER A 23 7.43 1.31 -5.34
N GLY A 24 7.75 2.53 -5.79
CA GLY A 24 7.63 2.87 -7.21
C GLY A 24 6.18 3.04 -7.65
N ILE A 25 5.26 3.22 -6.71
CA ILE A 25 3.83 3.42 -6.99
C ILE A 25 3.50 4.88 -6.75
N SER A 26 2.72 5.49 -7.66
CA SER A 26 2.41 6.92 -7.54
C SER A 26 1.60 7.23 -6.29
N ARG A 27 1.77 8.45 -5.76
CA ARG A 27 1.01 8.91 -4.60
C ARG A 27 -0.50 8.89 -4.87
N ALA A 28 -0.90 9.22 -6.09
CA ALA A 28 -2.32 9.20 -6.46
C ALA A 28 -2.91 7.80 -6.31
N THR A 29 -2.16 6.79 -6.76
CA THR A 29 -2.60 5.40 -6.63
C THR A 29 -2.63 4.98 -5.17
N LEU A 30 -1.60 5.33 -4.40
CA LEU A 30 -1.56 5.00 -2.97
C LEU A 30 -2.73 5.62 -2.22
N SER A 31 -3.05 6.88 -2.53
CA SER A 31 -4.17 7.57 -1.90
C SER A 31 -5.49 6.85 -2.17
N LYS A 32 -5.71 6.43 -3.41
CA LYS A 32 -6.91 5.68 -3.77
C LYS A 32 -7.01 4.36 -3.03
N ILE A 33 -5.89 3.64 -2.94
CA ILE A 33 -5.85 2.38 -2.20
C ILE A 33 -6.19 2.61 -0.73
N GLU A 34 -5.56 3.61 -0.11
CA GLU A 34 -5.78 3.91 1.31
C GLU A 34 -7.21 4.33 1.60
N ASN A 35 -7.86 4.99 0.65
CA ASN A 35 -9.24 5.43 0.79
C ASN A 35 -10.26 4.37 0.40
N ASN A 36 -9.81 3.16 0.10
CA ASN A 36 -10.66 2.04 -0.32
C ASN A 36 -11.42 2.33 -1.61
N GLU A 37 -10.89 3.20 -2.46
CA GLU A 37 -11.49 3.47 -3.75
C GLU A 37 -11.21 2.31 -4.71
N GLU A 38 -12.08 2.11 -5.67
CA GLU A 38 -11.86 1.08 -6.68
C GLU A 38 -10.70 1.46 -7.57
N VAL A 39 -9.64 0.66 -7.55
CA VAL A 39 -8.49 0.82 -8.43
C VAL A 39 -8.08 -0.54 -8.92
N ASN A 40 -7.45 -0.57 -10.08
CA ASN A 40 -6.90 -1.81 -10.61
C ASN A 40 -5.56 -2.08 -9.92
N VAL A 41 -5.64 -2.79 -8.80
CA VAL A 41 -4.45 -3.18 -8.04
C VAL A 41 -4.08 -4.58 -8.47
N ASN A 42 -2.98 -4.69 -9.22
CA ASN A 42 -2.53 -5.99 -9.69
C ASN A 42 -1.60 -6.66 -8.68
N THR A 43 -1.29 -7.93 -8.94
CA THR A 43 -0.44 -8.72 -8.05
C THR A 43 0.93 -8.08 -7.84
N ARG A 44 1.48 -7.47 -8.87
CA ARG A 44 2.79 -6.82 -8.79
C ARG A 44 2.76 -5.64 -7.82
N THR A 45 1.70 -4.83 -7.89
CA THR A 45 1.54 -3.68 -6.99
C THR A 45 1.44 -4.15 -5.54
N ILE A 46 0.63 -5.19 -5.31
CA ILE A 46 0.46 -5.77 -3.98
C ILE A 46 1.79 -6.29 -3.45
N ALA A 47 2.54 -7.00 -4.28
CA ALA A 47 3.84 -7.55 -3.89
C ALA A 47 4.83 -6.44 -3.53
N LYS A 48 4.87 -5.37 -4.31
CA LYS A 48 5.77 -4.24 -4.04
C LYS A 48 5.49 -3.59 -2.70
N LEU A 49 4.20 -3.38 -2.39
CA LEU A 49 3.82 -2.80 -1.11
C LEU A 49 4.16 -3.73 0.05
N ALA A 50 3.90 -5.01 -0.09
CA ALA A 50 4.23 -5.98 0.93
C ALA A 50 5.74 -6.04 1.19
N ASP A 51 6.54 -5.95 0.13
CA ASP A 51 8.00 -5.96 0.25
C ASP A 51 8.51 -4.75 1.03
N VAL A 52 7.93 -3.57 0.81
CA VAL A 52 8.36 -2.36 1.52
C VAL A 52 8.23 -2.53 3.03
N PHE A 53 7.16 -3.18 3.48
CA PHE A 53 6.90 -3.36 4.91
C PHE A 53 7.42 -4.69 5.45
N GLY A 54 7.92 -5.57 4.59
CA GLY A 54 8.40 -6.88 5.01
C GLY A 54 7.28 -7.78 5.54
N VAL A 55 6.09 -7.65 4.98
CA VAL A 55 4.92 -8.44 5.39
C VAL A 55 4.36 -9.20 4.21
N LYS A 56 3.44 -10.12 4.50
CA LYS A 56 2.74 -10.85 3.44
C LYS A 56 1.63 -9.98 2.86
N PRO A 57 1.29 -10.14 1.57
CA PRO A 57 0.19 -9.38 0.97
C PRO A 57 -1.13 -9.51 1.75
N SER A 58 -1.40 -10.66 2.34
CA SER A 58 -2.61 -10.88 3.13
C SER A 58 -2.65 -10.04 4.41
N GLU A 59 -1.51 -9.51 4.86
CA GLU A 59 -1.46 -8.65 6.02
C GLU A 59 -1.82 -7.20 5.68
N ILE A 60 -1.81 -6.86 4.39
CA ILE A 60 -2.19 -5.52 3.93
C ILE A 60 -3.61 -5.52 3.39
N PHE A 61 -3.92 -6.46 2.52
CA PHE A 61 -5.20 -6.51 1.81
C PHE A 61 -6.11 -7.57 2.42
N LEU A 62 -7.13 -7.09 3.12
CA LEU A 62 -8.12 -7.95 3.76
C LEU A 62 -9.25 -8.20 2.76
N MET A 63 -9.47 -9.44 2.44
CA MET A 63 -10.53 -9.83 1.53
C MET A 63 -11.63 -10.55 2.27
#